data_e6ad92999af0a2364f235085626cbad3
#
_entry.id   e6ad92999af0a2364f235085626cbad3
#
_cell.length_a   1.000
_cell.length_b   1.000
_cell.length_c   1.000
_cell.angle_alpha   90.00
_cell.angle_beta   90.00
_cell.angle_gamma   90.00
#
_symmetry.space_group_name_H-M   'P 1'
#
loop_
_entity.id
_entity.type
_entity.pdbx_description
1 polymer ?
#
loop_
_entity_poly.entity_id
_entity_poly.type
_entity_poly.pdbx_seq_one_letter_code
_entity_poly.pdbx_strand_id
1 'polypeptide(L)'
;MWKAILHIRPLRTPFIAYLILAVLSFGTIFLSENGWAGALIAGALFFGHSISWSVYGDRLVQRIAGIPVRTILFSEISGLIHRQSRVGYRGRRMPPELLVLLYPGTIEEVSKTNGMLPGLVVRILLNDDQEDSVLTTMGDVCGYVTDGTAVFFHDDPWDNL
;
A
#
# COMPACT_ATOMS: atom_id res chain seq x y z
N MET A 1 -3.22 -4.59 -25.04
CA MET A 1 -2.80 -5.04 -23.69
C MET A 1 -2.19 -3.84 -22.98
N TRP A 2 -2.82 -3.34 -21.93
CA TRP A 2 -2.34 -2.13 -21.22
C TRP A 2 -1.10 -2.50 -20.40
N LYS A 3 0.02 -1.83 -20.67
CA LYS A 3 1.26 -2.01 -19.92
C LYS A 3 1.17 -1.15 -18.65
N ALA A 4 1.53 -1.71 -17.49
CA ALA A 4 1.64 -0.93 -16.27
C ALA A 4 2.74 0.13 -16.43
N ILE A 5 2.45 1.35 -16.00
CA ILE A 5 3.40 2.47 -16.02
C ILE A 5 4.39 2.29 -14.88
N LEU A 6 3.90 1.87 -13.71
CA LEU A 6 4.71 1.67 -12.51
C LEU A 6 4.22 0.46 -11.72
N HIS A 7 5.15 -0.25 -11.09
CA HIS A 7 4.89 -1.30 -10.12
C HIS A 7 5.41 -0.90 -8.74
N ILE A 8 4.49 -0.76 -7.79
CA ILE A 8 4.80 -0.53 -6.38
C ILE A 8 4.98 -1.90 -5.72
N ARG A 9 6.21 -2.20 -5.34
CA ARG A 9 6.60 -3.48 -4.74
C ARG A 9 6.17 -3.56 -3.28
N PRO A 10 5.88 -4.76 -2.75
CA PRO A 10 5.67 -4.95 -1.33
C PRO A 10 6.91 -4.53 -0.53
N LEU A 11 6.72 -4.16 0.74
CA LEU A 11 7.83 -3.83 1.62
C LEU A 11 8.83 -4.98 1.71
N ARG A 12 10.10 -4.70 1.40
CA ARG A 12 11.15 -5.74 1.27
C ARG A 12 11.37 -6.51 2.56
N THR A 13 11.55 -5.79 3.67
CA THR A 13 11.92 -6.42 4.95
C THR A 13 10.85 -7.39 5.46
N PRO A 14 9.58 -6.99 5.62
CA PRO A 14 8.56 -7.93 6.06
C PRO A 14 8.30 -9.03 5.03
N PHE A 15 8.32 -8.72 3.74
CA PHE A 15 8.11 -9.70 2.69
C PHE A 15 9.13 -10.85 2.76
N ILE A 16 10.42 -10.54 2.85
CA ILE A 16 11.50 -11.54 2.94
C ILE A 16 11.35 -12.35 4.23
N ALA A 17 11.10 -11.68 5.38
CA ALA A 17 10.95 -12.37 6.66
C ALA A 17 9.79 -13.37 6.63
N TYR A 18 8.64 -12.98 6.09
CA TYR A 18 7.48 -13.88 6.00
C TYR A 18 7.64 -14.95 4.92
N LEU A 19 8.39 -14.70 3.86
CA LEU A 19 8.75 -15.73 2.88
C LEU A 19 9.59 -16.82 3.53
N ILE A 20 10.63 -16.43 4.28
CA ILE A 20 11.48 -17.38 5.02
C ILE A 20 10.63 -18.17 6.03
N LEU A 21 9.80 -17.47 6.80
CA LEU A 21 8.91 -18.12 7.78
C LEU A 21 7.96 -19.12 7.10
N ALA A 22 7.36 -18.76 5.97
CA ALA A 22 6.48 -19.64 5.22
C ALA A 22 7.20 -20.90 4.73
N VAL A 23 8.41 -20.77 4.19
CA VAL A 23 9.23 -21.90 3.72
C VAL A 23 9.60 -22.82 4.87
N LEU A 24 10.05 -22.27 6.01
CA LEU A 24 10.40 -23.05 7.19
C LEU A 24 9.16 -23.77 7.77
N SER A 25 8.03 -23.06 7.88
CA SER A 25 6.78 -23.64 8.40
C SER A 25 6.21 -24.73 7.48
N PHE A 26 6.41 -24.61 6.15
CA PHE A 26 6.03 -25.66 5.22
C PHE A 26 6.81 -26.95 5.46
N GLY A 27 8.10 -26.83 5.84
CA GLY A 27 8.92 -27.98 6.24
C GLY A 27 8.38 -28.71 7.49
N THR A 28 7.75 -27.98 8.42
CA THR A 28 7.21 -28.60 9.65
C THR A 28 6.00 -29.51 9.43
N ILE A 29 5.30 -29.38 8.29
CA ILE A 29 4.20 -30.29 7.92
C ILE A 29 4.66 -31.74 7.91
N PHE A 30 5.91 -31.98 7.49
CA PHE A 30 6.49 -33.33 7.40
C PHE A 30 7.08 -33.82 8.72
N LEU A 31 7.24 -32.93 9.72
CA LEU A 31 7.93 -33.23 10.97
C LEU A 31 6.97 -33.40 12.15
N SER A 32 5.74 -32.90 12.07
CA SER A 32 4.77 -33.00 13.16
C SER A 32 3.33 -33.01 12.66
N GLU A 33 2.46 -33.73 13.41
CA GLU A 33 1.02 -33.81 13.10
C GLU A 33 0.31 -32.45 13.09
N ASN A 34 0.82 -31.47 13.84
CA ASN A 34 0.29 -30.09 13.91
C ASN A 34 1.03 -29.10 13.02
N GLY A 35 1.98 -29.53 12.20
CA GLY A 35 2.79 -28.65 11.32
C GLY A 35 1.95 -27.86 10.32
N TRP A 36 0.80 -28.40 9.90
CA TRP A 36 -0.13 -27.72 8.99
C TRP A 36 -0.66 -26.39 9.54
N ALA A 37 -0.90 -26.29 10.86
CA ALA A 37 -1.39 -25.05 11.47
C ALA A 37 -0.35 -23.93 11.37
N GLY A 38 0.93 -24.25 11.63
CA GLY A 38 2.04 -23.31 11.44
C GLY A 38 2.17 -22.85 9.99
N ALA A 39 2.05 -23.77 9.05
CA ALA A 39 2.12 -23.47 7.62
C ALA A 39 0.96 -22.57 7.15
N LEU A 40 -0.26 -22.79 7.65
CA LEU A 40 -1.41 -21.94 7.35
C LEU A 40 -1.21 -20.50 7.87
N ILE A 41 -0.75 -20.35 9.12
CA ILE A 41 -0.48 -19.05 9.72
C ILE A 41 0.62 -18.32 8.94
N ALA A 42 1.74 -19.00 8.67
CA ALA A 42 2.85 -18.41 7.92
C ALA A 42 2.45 -18.05 6.49
N GLY A 43 1.63 -18.88 5.83
CA GLY A 43 1.06 -18.62 4.53
C GLY A 43 0.16 -17.37 4.54
N ALA A 44 -0.74 -17.27 5.51
CA ALA A 44 -1.63 -16.11 5.66
C ALA A 44 -0.84 -14.81 5.87
N LEU A 45 0.22 -14.85 6.70
CA LEU A 45 1.11 -13.72 6.92
C LEU A 45 1.87 -13.33 5.64
N PHE A 46 2.40 -14.32 4.90
CA PHE A 46 3.06 -14.08 3.62
C PHE A 46 2.12 -13.41 2.60
N PHE A 47 0.90 -13.95 2.42
CA PHE A 47 -0.09 -13.36 1.52
C PHE A 47 -0.47 -11.94 1.93
N GLY A 48 -0.67 -11.69 3.24
CA GLY A 48 -0.96 -10.36 3.75
C GLY A 48 0.14 -9.33 3.49
N HIS A 49 1.40 -9.76 3.41
CA HIS A 49 2.56 -8.89 3.14
C HIS A 49 3.03 -8.91 1.68
N SER A 50 2.43 -9.73 0.82
CA SER A 50 2.71 -9.77 -0.62
C SER A 50 1.84 -8.80 -1.44
N ILE A 51 1.28 -7.79 -0.78
CA ILE A 51 0.47 -6.75 -1.43
C ILE A 51 1.37 -5.86 -2.27
N SER A 52 1.06 -5.77 -3.54
CA SER A 52 1.71 -4.88 -4.50
C SER A 52 0.66 -4.09 -5.28
N TRP A 53 1.08 -3.00 -5.91
CA TRP A 53 0.19 -2.18 -6.69
C TRP A 53 0.77 -1.97 -8.10
N SER A 54 -0.10 -1.90 -9.08
CA SER A 54 0.27 -1.59 -10.46
C SER A 54 -0.50 -0.36 -10.90
N VAL A 55 0.22 0.67 -11.31
CA VAL A 55 -0.33 1.92 -11.84
C VAL A 55 -0.45 1.80 -13.35
N TYR A 56 -1.63 2.04 -13.88
CA TYR A 56 -1.94 2.12 -15.31
C TYR A 56 -2.33 3.56 -15.66
N GLY A 57 -2.60 3.84 -16.92
CA GLY A 57 -2.96 5.20 -17.35
C GLY A 57 -4.32 5.71 -16.83
N ASP A 58 -5.20 4.82 -16.37
CA ASP A 58 -6.56 5.14 -15.95
C ASP A 58 -6.95 4.53 -14.59
N ARG A 59 -6.10 3.68 -14.04
CA ARG A 59 -6.45 2.89 -12.85
C ARG A 59 -5.24 2.45 -12.03
N LEU A 60 -5.52 2.16 -10.78
CA LEU A 60 -4.63 1.52 -9.83
C LEU A 60 -5.14 0.10 -9.53
N VAL A 61 -4.30 -0.90 -9.65
CA VAL A 61 -4.66 -2.31 -9.42
C VAL A 61 -3.86 -2.88 -8.26
N GLN A 62 -4.57 -3.27 -7.21
CA GLN A 62 -4.01 -4.02 -6.08
C GLN A 62 -3.83 -5.48 -6.47
N ARG A 63 -2.68 -6.03 -6.12
CA ARG A 63 -2.36 -7.43 -6.31
C ARG A 63 -1.91 -8.05 -4.99
N ILE A 64 -2.32 -9.29 -4.76
CA ILE A 64 -1.82 -10.13 -3.67
C ILE A 64 -1.16 -11.33 -4.32
N ALA A 65 0.12 -11.54 -4.06
CA ALA A 65 0.94 -12.57 -4.71
C ALA A 65 0.81 -12.57 -6.25
N GLY A 66 0.72 -11.38 -6.87
CA GLY A 66 0.57 -11.22 -8.31
C GLY A 66 -0.87 -11.31 -8.84
N ILE A 67 -1.83 -11.81 -8.03
CA ILE A 67 -3.23 -11.92 -8.42
C ILE A 67 -3.95 -10.59 -8.21
N PRO A 68 -4.65 -10.03 -9.21
CA PRO A 68 -5.40 -8.79 -9.06
C PRO A 68 -6.62 -9.03 -8.16
N VAL A 69 -6.75 -8.23 -7.09
CA VAL A 69 -7.85 -8.37 -6.11
C VAL A 69 -8.74 -7.13 -6.03
N ARG A 70 -8.20 -5.96 -6.40
CA ARG A 70 -8.96 -4.71 -6.37
C ARG A 70 -8.49 -3.80 -7.50
N THR A 71 -9.42 -3.12 -8.15
CA THR A 71 -9.15 -2.07 -9.14
C THR A 71 -9.79 -0.78 -8.65
N ILE A 72 -9.07 0.33 -8.73
CA ILE A 72 -9.52 1.67 -8.39
C ILE A 72 -9.32 2.52 -9.64
N LEU A 73 -10.38 3.11 -10.16
CA LEU A 73 -10.29 4.06 -11.26
C LEU A 73 -9.79 5.41 -10.74
N PHE A 74 -8.98 6.12 -11.51
CA PHE A 74 -8.50 7.44 -11.07
C PHE A 74 -9.63 8.46 -10.94
N SER A 75 -10.73 8.27 -11.68
CA SER A 75 -11.96 9.07 -11.51
C SER A 75 -12.65 8.88 -10.15
N GLU A 76 -12.32 7.81 -9.40
CA GLU A 76 -12.83 7.55 -8.06
C GLU A 76 -11.94 8.16 -6.96
N ILE A 77 -10.76 8.70 -7.33
CA ILE A 77 -9.80 9.28 -6.38
C ILE A 77 -10.17 10.74 -6.15
N SER A 78 -10.44 11.10 -4.90
CA SER A 78 -10.70 12.48 -4.48
C SER A 78 -9.47 13.21 -3.96
N GLY A 79 -8.40 12.49 -3.61
CA GLY A 79 -7.16 13.08 -3.14
C GLY A 79 -6.08 12.05 -2.83
N LEU A 80 -4.85 12.56 -2.71
CA LEU A 80 -3.68 11.80 -2.31
C LEU A 80 -3.02 12.51 -1.13
N ILE A 81 -2.69 11.76 -0.08
CA ILE A 81 -1.95 12.28 1.08
C ILE A 81 -0.68 11.46 1.21
N HIS A 82 0.45 12.14 1.14
CA HIS A 82 1.74 11.54 1.39
C HIS A 82 2.12 11.69 2.86
N ARG A 83 2.55 10.61 3.48
CA ARG A 83 3.14 10.57 4.81
C ARG A 83 4.56 10.10 4.72
N GLN A 84 5.49 10.95 5.16
CA GLN A 84 6.90 10.61 5.18
C GLN A 84 7.22 9.51 6.20
N SER A 85 8.39 8.90 6.03
CA SER A 85 8.93 7.97 7.02
C SER A 85 9.09 8.66 8.37
N ARG A 86 8.52 8.08 9.42
CA ARG A 86 8.56 8.63 10.79
C ARG A 86 9.01 7.60 11.80
N VAL A 87 9.54 8.10 12.92
CA VAL A 87 9.84 7.24 14.07
C VAL A 87 8.57 7.06 14.89
N GLY A 88 8.03 5.86 14.85
CA GLY A 88 6.85 5.50 15.62
C GLY A 88 7.15 5.17 17.07
N TYR A 89 6.12 4.73 17.78
CA TYR A 89 6.22 4.28 19.18
C TYR A 89 7.33 3.24 19.36
N ARG A 90 8.15 3.38 20.39
CA ARG A 90 9.32 2.54 20.69
C ARG A 90 10.48 2.66 19.70
N GLY A 91 10.63 3.77 18.99
CA GLY A 91 11.74 4.00 18.08
C GLY A 91 11.70 3.17 16.79
N ARG A 92 10.59 2.52 16.47
CA ARG A 92 10.43 1.80 15.20
C ARG A 92 10.23 2.79 14.07
N ARG A 93 11.06 2.70 13.05
CA ARG A 93 10.87 3.45 11.80
C ARG A 93 9.64 2.90 11.08
N MET A 94 8.67 3.77 10.83
CA MET A 94 7.53 3.47 9.98
C MET A 94 7.88 3.84 8.54
N PRO A 95 7.57 2.97 7.57
CA PRO A 95 7.84 3.29 6.18
C PRO A 95 6.98 4.47 5.72
N PRO A 96 7.40 5.18 4.66
CA PRO A 96 6.55 6.18 4.03
C PRO A 96 5.28 5.51 3.48
N GLU A 97 4.19 6.26 3.48
CA GLU A 97 2.91 5.76 3.00
C GLU A 97 2.19 6.77 2.12
N LEU A 98 1.47 6.26 1.13
CA LEU A 98 0.56 7.03 0.31
C LEU A 98 -0.87 6.63 0.67
N LEU A 99 -1.67 7.59 1.12
CA LEU A 99 -3.09 7.41 1.35
C LEU A 99 -3.84 7.88 0.10
N VAL A 100 -4.57 6.97 -0.51
CA VAL A 100 -5.44 7.25 -1.66
C VAL A 100 -6.85 7.41 -1.13
N LEU A 101 -7.38 8.64 -1.22
CA LEU A 101 -8.75 8.94 -0.83
C LEU A 101 -9.69 8.64 -1.99
N LEU A 102 -10.78 7.95 -1.67
CA LEU A 102 -11.82 7.63 -2.63
C LEU A 102 -13.03 8.53 -2.39
N TYR A 103 -13.68 8.97 -3.49
CA TYR A 103 -14.91 9.74 -3.40
C TYR A 103 -16.01 8.97 -2.65
N PRO A 104 -16.80 9.60 -1.76
CA PRO A 104 -16.88 11.03 -1.44
C PRO A 104 -15.97 11.50 -0.29
N GLY A 105 -14.94 10.75 0.10
CA GLY A 105 -14.04 11.12 1.20
C GLY A 105 -13.33 12.45 0.96
N THR A 106 -13.19 13.26 2.00
CA THR A 106 -12.49 14.54 1.95
C THR A 106 -11.22 14.52 2.79
N ILE A 107 -10.26 15.38 2.46
CA ILE A 107 -9.00 15.52 3.21
C ILE A 107 -9.28 15.92 4.67
N GLU A 108 -10.27 16.77 4.92
CA GLU A 108 -10.65 17.17 6.27
C GLU A 108 -11.16 16.00 7.13
N GLU A 109 -11.95 15.11 6.55
CA GLU A 109 -12.46 13.92 7.25
C GLU A 109 -11.32 12.95 7.59
N VAL A 110 -10.37 12.75 6.65
CA VAL A 110 -9.18 11.93 6.88
C VAL A 110 -8.31 12.52 7.97
N SER A 111 -8.11 13.83 7.97
CA SER A 111 -7.36 14.54 9.01
C SER A 111 -7.98 14.37 10.39
N LYS A 112 -9.31 14.53 10.51
CA LYS A 112 -10.05 14.36 11.77
C LYS A 112 -10.02 12.92 12.31
N THR A 113 -9.93 11.92 11.42
CA THR A 113 -9.98 10.49 11.78
C THR A 113 -8.60 9.83 11.81
N ASN A 114 -7.53 10.62 11.72
CA ASN A 114 -6.15 10.12 11.64
C ASN A 114 -5.94 9.06 10.54
N GLY A 115 -6.60 9.26 9.41
CA GLY A 115 -6.50 8.36 8.24
C GLY A 115 -7.33 7.08 8.35
N MET A 116 -8.21 6.96 9.35
CA MET A 116 -9.06 5.78 9.54
C MET A 116 -10.49 6.03 9.03
N LEU A 117 -10.66 6.13 7.72
CA LEU A 117 -11.99 6.09 7.08
C LEU A 117 -12.16 4.76 6.34
N PRO A 118 -12.81 3.76 6.98
CA PRO A 118 -12.99 2.45 6.35
C PRO A 118 -13.74 2.57 5.02
N GLY A 119 -13.17 1.96 3.99
CA GLY A 119 -13.75 1.95 2.64
C GLY A 119 -13.43 3.18 1.78
N LEU A 120 -13.11 4.32 2.38
CA LEU A 120 -12.81 5.57 1.67
C LEU A 120 -11.32 5.88 1.56
N VAL A 121 -10.48 5.21 2.33
CA VAL A 121 -9.02 5.38 2.29
C VAL A 121 -8.34 4.06 1.98
N VAL A 122 -7.45 4.10 1.01
CA VAL A 122 -6.57 2.99 0.66
C VAL A 122 -5.15 3.37 1.02
N ARG A 123 -4.50 2.56 1.87
CA ARG A 123 -3.13 2.78 2.32
C ARG A 123 -2.16 1.98 1.45
N ILE A 124 -1.17 2.65 0.91
CA ILE A 124 -0.09 2.06 0.13
C ILE A 124 1.21 2.34 0.86
N LEU A 125 1.80 1.29 1.42
CA LEU A 125 3.12 1.38 2.07
C LEU A 125 4.19 1.38 0.99
N LEU A 126 5.15 2.29 1.10
CA LEU A 126 6.21 2.48 0.11
C LEU A 126 7.55 1.99 0.64
N ASN A 127 8.40 1.54 -0.27
CA ASN A 127 9.81 1.38 0.04
C ASN A 127 10.50 2.74 -0.17
N ASP A 128 11.48 3.07 0.65
CA ASP A 128 12.22 4.34 0.56
C ASP A 128 12.82 4.56 -0.85
N ASP A 129 13.21 3.48 -1.55
CA ASP A 129 13.77 3.52 -2.91
C ASP A 129 12.72 3.73 -4.02
N GLN A 130 11.44 3.70 -3.71
CA GLN A 130 10.34 3.88 -4.66
C GLN A 130 9.50 5.13 -4.38
N GLU A 131 9.68 5.77 -3.24
CA GLU A 131 8.86 6.88 -2.76
C GLU A 131 8.73 7.98 -3.82
N ASP A 132 9.82 8.59 -4.24
CA ASP A 132 9.80 9.69 -5.22
C ASP A 132 9.19 9.28 -6.57
N SER A 133 9.52 8.09 -7.05
CA SER A 133 8.99 7.56 -8.31
C SER A 133 7.48 7.36 -8.26
N VAL A 134 6.97 6.87 -7.12
CA VAL A 134 5.54 6.66 -6.91
C VAL A 134 4.80 8.00 -6.83
N LEU A 135 5.32 8.95 -6.05
CA LEU A 135 4.71 10.26 -5.87
C LEU A 135 4.63 11.01 -7.19
N THR A 136 5.73 11.06 -7.96
CA THR A 136 5.75 11.69 -9.28
C THR A 136 4.76 11.04 -10.23
N THR A 137 4.80 9.71 -10.37
CA THR A 137 3.91 8.99 -11.28
C THR A 137 2.44 9.15 -10.89
N MET A 138 2.11 9.04 -9.60
CA MET A 138 0.73 9.19 -9.14
C MET A 138 0.23 10.62 -9.30
N GLY A 139 1.08 11.63 -9.05
CA GLY A 139 0.77 13.03 -9.29
C GLY A 139 0.47 13.30 -10.75
N ASP A 140 1.34 12.85 -11.65
CA ASP A 140 1.18 13.05 -13.09
C ASP A 140 -0.09 12.39 -13.63
N VAL A 141 -0.32 11.12 -13.28
CA VAL A 141 -1.43 10.34 -13.83
C VAL A 141 -2.76 10.80 -13.25
N CYS A 142 -2.86 11.06 -11.94
CA CYS A 142 -4.08 11.59 -11.33
C CYS A 142 -4.38 13.01 -11.79
N GLY A 143 -3.37 13.87 -11.99
CA GLY A 143 -3.53 15.22 -12.51
C GLY A 143 -4.13 15.25 -13.91
N TYR A 144 -3.84 14.29 -14.76
CA TYR A 144 -4.42 14.17 -16.09
C TYR A 144 -5.89 13.74 -16.10
N VAL A 145 -6.30 12.94 -15.14
CA VAL A 145 -7.65 12.33 -15.15
C VAL A 145 -8.68 13.18 -14.41
N THR A 146 -8.24 14.04 -13.49
CA THR A 146 -9.14 14.84 -12.63
C THR A 146 -9.49 16.21 -13.20
N ASP A 147 -9.37 16.42 -14.50
CA ASP A 147 -9.81 17.64 -15.22
C ASP A 147 -9.28 18.95 -14.60
N GLY A 148 -8.01 18.94 -14.19
CA GLY A 148 -7.33 20.06 -13.59
C GLY A 148 -7.62 20.29 -12.09
N THR A 149 -8.41 19.45 -11.47
CA THR A 149 -8.51 19.44 -10.01
C THR A 149 -7.21 18.83 -9.49
N ALA A 150 -6.28 19.68 -9.05
CA ALA A 150 -5.00 19.26 -8.57
C ALA A 150 -5.18 18.21 -7.47
N VAL A 151 -4.69 17.01 -7.72
CA VAL A 151 -4.52 16.02 -6.68
C VAL A 151 -3.38 16.54 -5.81
N PHE A 152 -3.72 17.20 -4.71
CA PHE A 152 -2.73 17.78 -3.82
C PHE A 152 -2.13 16.66 -2.98
N PHE A 153 -0.82 16.47 -3.08
CA PHE A 153 -0.06 15.84 -2.04
C PHE A 153 -0.08 16.79 -0.83
N HIS A 154 -0.83 16.47 0.17
CA HIS A 154 -0.75 17.13 1.46
C HIS A 154 0.29 16.38 2.31
N ASP A 155 1.28 17.11 2.79
CA ASP A 155 2.05 16.67 3.94
C ASP A 155 1.07 16.49 5.11
N ASP A 156 1.23 15.41 5.85
CA ASP A 156 0.36 15.14 6.99
C ASP A 156 0.48 16.30 7.98
N PRO A 157 -0.61 17.02 8.31
CA PRO A 157 -0.55 18.13 9.25
C PRO A 157 -0.04 17.73 10.64
N TRP A 158 0.12 16.43 10.90
CA TRP A 158 0.65 15.87 12.15
C TRP A 158 2.17 15.65 12.15
N ASP A 159 2.86 15.82 11.02
CA ASP A 159 4.32 15.68 10.95
C ASP A 159 5.07 16.85 11.66
N ASN A 160 4.35 17.87 12.15
CA ASN A 160 4.89 19.03 12.85
C ASN A 160 4.57 19.06 14.37
N LEU A 161 4.17 17.95 14.98
CA LEU A 161 3.88 17.88 16.42
C LEU A 161 4.89 16.97 17.16
#